data_f458028fb70ec891498a925faf327f4a
#
_entry.id   f458028fb70ec891498a925faf327f4a
#
_cell.length_a   1.000
_cell.length_b   1.000
_cell.length_c   1.000
_cell.angle_alpha   90.00
_cell.angle_beta   90.00
_cell.angle_gamma   90.00
#
_symmetry.space_group_name_H-M   'P 1'
#
loop_
_entity.id
_entity.type
_entity.pdbx_description
1 polymer ?
#
loop_
_entity_poly.entity_id
_entity_poly.type
_entity_poly.pdbx_seq_one_letter_code
_entity_poly.pdbx_strand_id
1 'polypeptide(L)'
;KFDLMLFQAELHLDLNGYNVYGYSDFVFQSDVVSERFVVDLKTTKKTPYKINNQHCRQVSIYAKSLECDGKIMYLIPKKSGIVDVQWIDIDDKEIYLKQCEDILKSMDLLLWNCDDKYQVANMCPPDVDDWIWNDEQLVEHRKEIWGY
;
A
#
# COMPACT_ATOMS: atom_id res chain seq x y z
N LYS A 1 -20.06 -7.39 17.35
CA LYS A 1 -19.67 -8.39 16.36
C LYS A 1 -19.49 -7.67 15.03
N PHE A 2 -18.47 -8.04 14.26
CA PHE A 2 -18.24 -7.52 12.91
C PHE A 2 -18.35 -8.68 11.94
N ASP A 3 -19.05 -8.46 10.83
CA ASP A 3 -19.15 -9.42 9.76
C ASP A 3 -18.28 -8.99 8.59
N LEU A 4 -17.64 -9.95 7.94
CA LEU A 4 -16.89 -9.73 6.71
C LEU A 4 -17.88 -9.43 5.59
N MET A 5 -17.77 -8.23 4.98
CA MET A 5 -18.61 -7.84 3.86
C MET A 5 -17.99 -8.15 2.52
N LEU A 6 -16.72 -7.76 2.35
CA LEU A 6 -16.00 -7.90 1.09
C LEU A 6 -14.60 -8.42 1.33
N PHE A 7 -14.14 -9.24 0.41
CA PHE A 7 -12.77 -9.72 0.28
C PHE A 7 -12.21 -9.24 -1.05
N GLN A 8 -11.02 -8.66 -1.03
CA GLN A 8 -10.39 -8.06 -2.20
C GLN A 8 -11.29 -7.07 -2.94
N ALA A 9 -11.86 -6.11 -2.19
CA ALA A 9 -12.69 -5.08 -2.79
C ALA A 9 -11.87 -4.17 -3.72
N GLU A 10 -12.36 -4.01 -4.93
CA GLU A 10 -11.77 -3.09 -5.90
C GLU A 10 -11.94 -1.63 -5.45
N LEU A 11 -10.89 -0.85 -5.64
CA LEU A 11 -10.79 0.53 -5.18
C LEU A 11 -10.48 1.45 -6.35
N HIS A 12 -11.22 2.55 -6.40
CA HIS A 12 -10.99 3.64 -7.34
C HIS A 12 -11.00 4.96 -6.55
N LEU A 13 -9.93 5.70 -6.63
CA LEU A 13 -9.81 7.00 -5.97
C LEU A 13 -9.20 8.02 -6.92
N ASP A 14 -9.89 9.13 -7.13
CA ASP A 14 -9.26 10.33 -7.67
C ASP A 14 -8.58 11.08 -6.50
N LEU A 15 -7.27 11.16 -6.56
CA LEU A 15 -6.46 11.89 -5.59
C LEU A 15 -5.88 13.14 -6.26
N ASN A 16 -6.68 14.22 -6.29
CA ASN A 16 -6.33 15.50 -6.92
C ASN A 16 -5.90 15.39 -8.40
N GLY A 17 -6.68 14.65 -9.20
CA GLY A 17 -6.45 14.43 -10.62
C GLY A 17 -5.61 13.19 -10.95
N TYR A 18 -5.10 12.48 -9.92
CA TYR A 18 -4.41 11.21 -10.09
C TYR A 18 -5.36 10.04 -9.82
N ASN A 19 -5.59 9.22 -10.84
CA ASN A 19 -6.42 8.01 -10.69
C ASN A 19 -5.61 6.91 -10.01
N VAL A 20 -6.02 6.53 -8.80
CA VAL A 20 -5.42 5.46 -8.01
C VAL A 20 -6.34 4.25 -8.02
N TYR A 21 -5.80 3.09 -8.36
CA TYR A 21 -6.50 1.81 -8.40
C TYR A 21 -5.83 0.82 -7.47
N GLY A 22 -6.61 -0.11 -6.91
CA GLY A 22 -6.08 -1.15 -6.06
C GLY A 22 -7.15 -2.11 -5.55
N TYR A 23 -6.74 -2.97 -4.64
CA TYR A 23 -7.62 -3.93 -3.96
C TYR A 23 -7.33 -3.89 -2.47
N SER A 24 -8.37 -3.81 -1.65
CA SER A 24 -8.24 -4.00 -0.20
C SER A 24 -8.29 -5.47 0.15
N ASP A 25 -7.64 -5.88 1.26
CA ASP A 25 -7.74 -7.26 1.69
C ASP A 25 -9.15 -7.58 2.22
N PHE A 26 -9.66 -6.81 3.19
CA PHE A 26 -10.95 -7.06 3.82
C PHE A 26 -11.72 -5.78 4.10
N VAL A 27 -13.05 -5.87 4.00
CA VAL A 27 -13.97 -4.84 4.49
C VAL A 27 -14.93 -5.48 5.48
N PHE A 28 -15.02 -4.91 6.67
CA PHE A 28 -15.91 -5.34 7.73
C PHE A 28 -16.97 -4.29 8.05
N GLN A 29 -18.13 -4.76 8.50
CA GLN A 29 -19.19 -3.92 9.02
C GLN A 29 -19.63 -4.41 10.38
N SER A 30 -19.99 -3.49 11.28
CA SER A 30 -20.61 -3.81 12.56
C SER A 30 -22.09 -4.11 12.40
N ASP A 31 -22.59 -5.15 13.08
CA ASP A 31 -24.02 -5.48 13.15
C ASP A 31 -24.82 -4.49 14.00
N VAL A 32 -24.16 -3.75 14.89
CA VAL A 32 -24.80 -2.94 15.95
C VAL A 32 -24.79 -1.45 15.62
N VAL A 33 -23.75 -0.99 15.00
CA VAL A 33 -23.57 0.40 14.56
C VAL A 33 -23.20 0.38 13.09
N SER A 34 -23.65 1.36 12.31
CA SER A 34 -23.35 1.43 10.86
C SER A 34 -21.86 1.72 10.60
N GLU A 35 -20.97 1.26 11.48
CA GLU A 35 -19.53 1.41 11.33
C GLU A 35 -19.00 0.40 10.34
N ARG A 36 -18.30 0.90 9.35
CA ARG A 36 -17.59 0.11 8.34
C ARG A 36 -16.11 0.47 8.40
N PHE A 37 -15.24 -0.53 8.27
CA PHE A 37 -13.81 -0.29 8.19
C PHE A 37 -13.12 -1.25 7.23
N VAL A 38 -12.10 -0.76 6.56
CA VAL A 38 -11.21 -1.55 5.72
C VAL A 38 -10.01 -2.00 6.53
N VAL A 39 -9.56 -3.21 6.25
CA VAL A 39 -8.39 -3.83 6.90
C VAL A 39 -7.37 -4.23 5.85
N ASP A 40 -6.13 -3.87 6.11
CA ASP A 40 -4.96 -4.36 5.39
C ASP A 40 -4.21 -5.34 6.29
N LEU A 41 -4.02 -6.57 5.79
CA LEU A 41 -3.39 -7.66 6.52
C LEU A 41 -1.89 -7.70 6.25
N LYS A 42 -1.09 -7.63 7.30
CA LYS A 42 0.37 -7.73 7.22
C LYS A 42 0.89 -8.87 8.09
N THR A 43 1.80 -9.69 7.55
CA THR A 43 2.55 -10.65 8.34
C THR A 43 3.90 -10.10 8.72
N THR A 44 4.32 -10.30 9.96
CA THR A 44 5.63 -9.86 10.45
C THR A 44 6.21 -10.84 11.45
N LYS A 45 7.54 -10.94 11.52
CA LYS A 45 8.24 -11.84 12.47
C LYS A 45 8.26 -11.29 13.90
N LYS A 46 8.06 -9.99 14.08
CA LYS A 46 8.12 -9.29 15.39
C LYS A 46 7.05 -8.21 15.43
N THR A 47 6.56 -7.93 16.63
CA THR A 47 5.70 -6.75 16.88
C THR A 47 6.40 -5.50 16.37
N PRO A 48 5.80 -4.72 15.46
CA PRO A 48 6.40 -3.50 14.97
C PRO A 48 6.57 -2.49 16.12
N TYR A 49 7.78 -1.99 16.32
CA TYR A 49 8.05 -0.92 17.29
C TYR A 49 7.44 0.42 16.82
N LYS A 50 7.40 0.62 15.51
CA LYS A 50 6.81 1.78 14.86
C LYS A 50 5.99 1.31 13.67
N ILE A 51 4.84 1.93 13.47
CA ILE A 51 4.00 1.64 12.30
C ILE A 51 4.74 2.09 11.04
N ASN A 52 4.71 1.25 10.01
CA ASN A 52 5.30 1.59 8.72
C ASN A 52 4.39 2.61 8.00
N ASN A 53 4.93 3.77 7.67
CA ASN A 53 4.21 4.82 6.96
C ASN A 53 3.68 4.36 5.59
N GLN A 54 4.33 3.40 4.93
CA GLN A 54 3.82 2.82 3.68
C GLN A 54 2.48 2.12 3.91
N HIS A 55 2.37 1.32 4.98
CA HIS A 55 1.11 0.66 5.33
C HIS A 55 0.03 1.69 5.69
N CYS A 56 0.39 2.75 6.42
CA CYS A 56 -0.55 3.81 6.75
C CYS A 56 -1.06 4.53 5.49
N ARG A 57 -0.18 4.86 4.54
CA ARG A 57 -0.57 5.46 3.26
C ARG A 57 -1.50 4.54 2.47
N GLN A 58 -1.16 3.25 2.37
CA GLN A 58 -1.96 2.26 1.67
C GLN A 58 -3.38 2.18 2.24
N VAL A 59 -3.50 2.02 3.56
CA VAL A 59 -4.80 1.91 4.23
C VAL A 59 -5.59 3.22 4.16
N SER A 60 -4.92 4.37 4.19
CA SER A 60 -5.59 5.68 4.04
C SER A 60 -6.22 5.85 2.67
N ILE A 61 -5.57 5.37 1.59
CA ILE A 61 -6.15 5.33 0.25
C ILE A 61 -7.38 4.43 0.23
N TYR A 62 -7.29 3.25 0.83
CA TYR A 62 -8.42 2.31 0.91
C TYR A 62 -9.61 2.90 1.67
N ALA A 63 -9.35 3.45 2.85
CA ALA A 63 -10.35 4.08 3.70
C ALA A 63 -11.03 5.27 3.01
N LYS A 64 -10.28 6.08 2.27
CA LYS A 64 -10.81 7.21 1.50
C LYS A 64 -11.69 6.74 0.34
N SER A 65 -11.23 5.76 -0.43
CA SER A 65 -11.98 5.21 -1.58
C SER A 65 -13.29 4.55 -1.16
N LEU A 66 -13.31 3.90 0.01
CA LEU A 66 -14.50 3.18 0.53
C LEU A 66 -15.34 4.02 1.50
N GLU A 67 -14.95 5.28 1.76
CA GLU A 67 -15.62 6.17 2.71
C GLU A 67 -15.84 5.53 4.09
N CYS A 68 -14.78 4.93 4.63
CA CYS A 68 -14.83 4.20 5.91
C CYS A 68 -13.57 4.44 6.75
N ASP A 69 -13.48 3.80 7.92
CA ASP A 69 -12.27 3.80 8.73
C ASP A 69 -11.24 2.81 8.21
N GLY A 70 -9.96 3.06 8.51
CA GLY A 70 -8.85 2.22 8.10
C GLY A 70 -8.16 1.57 9.29
N LYS A 71 -7.86 0.27 9.16
CA LYS A 71 -7.13 -0.50 10.17
C LYS A 71 -6.05 -1.36 9.52
N ILE A 72 -4.93 -1.51 10.22
CA ILE A 72 -3.90 -2.50 9.87
C ILE A 72 -4.01 -3.65 10.86
N MET A 73 -4.00 -4.88 10.34
CA MET A 73 -3.95 -6.09 11.16
C MET A 73 -2.61 -6.78 10.95
N TYR A 74 -1.75 -6.77 11.97
CA TYR A 74 -0.51 -7.54 11.95
C TYR A 74 -0.72 -8.94 12.51
N LEU A 75 -0.33 -9.96 11.74
CA LEU A 75 -0.20 -11.34 12.19
C LEU A 75 1.26 -11.62 12.51
N ILE A 76 1.53 -12.07 13.73
CA ILE A 76 2.87 -12.31 14.25
C ILE A 76 3.01 -13.77 14.65
N PRO A 77 3.44 -14.67 13.72
CA PRO A 77 3.62 -16.09 14.01
C PRO A 77 4.72 -16.30 15.05
N LYS A 78 4.43 -17.07 16.10
CA LYS A 78 5.39 -17.49 17.12
C LYS A 78 5.91 -18.89 16.86
N LYS A 79 7.10 -19.20 17.37
CA LYS A 79 7.70 -20.54 17.30
C LYS A 79 6.84 -21.64 17.96
N SER A 80 5.95 -21.26 18.88
CA SER A 80 4.99 -22.16 19.53
C SER A 80 3.79 -22.57 18.65
N GLY A 81 3.70 -22.05 17.42
CA GLY A 81 2.54 -22.24 16.54
C GLY A 81 1.37 -21.28 16.83
N ILE A 82 1.48 -20.45 17.87
CA ILE A 82 0.50 -19.43 18.18
C ILE A 82 0.74 -18.22 17.27
N VAL A 83 -0.34 -17.55 16.85
CA VAL A 83 -0.27 -16.29 16.09
C VAL A 83 -0.80 -15.17 16.97
N ASP A 84 0.06 -14.19 17.28
CA ASP A 84 -0.42 -12.95 17.89
C ASP A 84 -1.05 -12.07 16.82
N VAL A 85 -2.11 -11.35 17.19
CA VAL A 85 -2.81 -10.41 16.32
C VAL A 85 -2.74 -9.03 16.96
N GLN A 86 -2.23 -8.06 16.21
CA GLN A 86 -2.19 -6.66 16.62
C GLN A 86 -3.01 -5.82 15.65
N TRP A 87 -3.96 -5.06 16.19
CA TRP A 87 -4.77 -4.10 15.46
C TRP A 87 -4.25 -2.70 15.66
N ILE A 88 -4.23 -1.91 14.58
CA ILE A 88 -3.82 -0.52 14.60
C ILE A 88 -4.83 0.29 13.80
N ASP A 89 -5.40 1.28 14.44
CA ASP A 89 -6.28 2.26 13.81
C ASP A 89 -5.47 3.33 13.08
N ILE A 90 -5.98 3.84 11.97
CA ILE A 90 -5.37 4.95 11.22
C ILE A 90 -6.14 6.23 11.55
N ASP A 91 -5.63 6.96 12.54
CA ASP A 91 -6.29 8.17 13.04
C ASP A 91 -6.11 9.38 12.12
N ASP A 92 -4.92 9.55 11.52
CA ASP A 92 -4.54 10.71 10.72
C ASP A 92 -4.56 10.44 9.21
N LYS A 93 -5.66 9.92 8.67
CA LYS A 93 -5.81 9.57 7.24
C LYS A 93 -5.37 10.70 6.30
N GLU A 94 -5.74 11.93 6.60
CA GLU A 94 -5.48 13.10 5.74
C GLU A 94 -3.98 13.40 5.61
N ILE A 95 -3.19 13.19 6.66
CA ILE A 95 -1.73 13.35 6.61
C ILE A 95 -1.12 12.35 5.62
N TYR A 96 -1.56 11.09 5.67
CA TYR A 96 -1.04 10.05 4.79
C TYR A 96 -1.51 10.23 3.34
N LEU A 97 -2.74 10.69 3.12
CA LEU A 97 -3.24 11.04 1.79
C LEU A 97 -2.44 12.21 1.20
N LYS A 98 -2.16 13.23 1.99
CA LYS A 98 -1.30 14.33 1.57
C LYS A 98 0.11 13.87 1.17
N GLN A 99 0.70 12.93 1.92
CA GLN A 99 1.99 12.32 1.53
C GLN A 99 1.89 11.58 0.18
N CYS A 100 0.78 10.87 -0.07
CA CYS A 100 0.55 10.22 -1.37
C CYS A 100 0.47 11.23 -2.51
N GLU A 101 -0.26 12.32 -2.32
CA GLU A 101 -0.32 13.40 -3.31
C GLU A 101 1.06 14.00 -3.61
N ASP A 102 1.86 14.25 -2.58
CA ASP A 102 3.19 14.83 -2.74
C ASP A 102 4.14 13.86 -3.47
N ILE A 103 4.01 12.55 -3.23
CA ILE A 103 4.73 11.51 -3.98
C ILE A 103 4.30 11.53 -5.45
N LEU A 104 2.99 11.51 -5.73
CA LEU A 104 2.46 11.52 -7.10
C LEU A 104 2.90 12.77 -7.87
N LYS A 105 2.83 13.94 -7.25
CA LYS A 105 3.33 15.20 -7.84
C LYS A 105 4.83 15.15 -8.15
N SER A 106 5.61 14.54 -7.26
CA SER A 106 7.06 14.40 -7.47
C SER A 106 7.37 13.44 -8.63
N MET A 107 6.60 12.34 -8.75
CA MET A 107 6.70 11.42 -9.88
C MET A 107 6.29 12.08 -11.19
N ASP A 108 5.20 12.83 -11.20
CA ASP A 108 4.71 13.55 -12.36
C ASP A 108 5.74 14.58 -12.85
N LEU A 109 6.32 15.36 -11.91
CA LEU A 109 7.40 16.30 -12.21
C LEU A 109 8.65 15.60 -12.78
N LEU A 110 9.02 14.44 -12.24
CA LEU A 110 10.13 13.64 -12.76
C LEU A 110 9.85 13.22 -14.20
N LEU A 111 8.67 12.63 -14.46
CA LEU A 111 8.28 12.16 -15.79
C LEU A 111 8.16 13.31 -16.79
N TRP A 112 7.66 14.47 -16.37
CA TRP A 112 7.56 15.67 -17.22
C TRP A 112 8.93 16.18 -17.68
N ASN A 113 9.98 16.00 -16.86
CA ASN A 113 11.35 16.43 -17.18
C ASN A 113 12.17 15.37 -17.90
N CYS A 114 11.57 14.25 -18.30
CA CYS A 114 12.24 13.18 -19.04
C CYS A 114 11.60 13.01 -20.42
N ASP A 115 12.46 12.98 -21.47
CA ASP A 115 12.01 12.80 -22.85
C ASP A 115 11.75 11.31 -23.19
N ASP A 116 12.39 10.40 -22.45
CA ASP A 116 12.28 8.97 -22.69
C ASP A 116 12.53 8.11 -21.43
N LYS A 117 12.30 6.79 -21.58
CA LYS A 117 12.49 5.83 -20.50
C LYS A 117 13.93 5.73 -19.99
N TYR A 118 14.93 6.04 -20.81
CA TYR A 118 16.35 5.93 -20.42
C TYR A 118 16.77 7.12 -19.53
N GLN A 119 16.19 8.28 -19.74
CA GLN A 119 16.40 9.42 -18.84
C GLN A 119 15.79 9.13 -17.45
N VAL A 120 14.57 8.56 -17.40
CA VAL A 120 13.94 8.12 -16.14
C VAL A 120 14.82 7.08 -15.46
N ALA A 121 15.31 6.09 -16.20
CA ALA A 121 16.19 5.05 -15.68
C ALA A 121 17.49 5.58 -15.07
N ASN A 122 18.10 6.56 -15.71
CA ASN A 122 19.33 7.19 -15.20
C ASN A 122 19.10 7.95 -13.88
N MET A 123 17.89 8.48 -13.67
CA MET A 123 17.54 9.21 -12.44
C MET A 123 17.08 8.25 -11.32
N CYS A 124 16.54 7.09 -11.68
CA CYS A 124 15.98 6.10 -10.79
C CYS A 124 16.61 4.71 -11.01
N PRO A 125 17.88 4.52 -10.66
CA PRO A 125 18.52 3.21 -10.78
C PRO A 125 17.80 2.18 -9.89
N PRO A 126 17.63 0.93 -10.37
CA PRO A 126 16.92 -0.08 -9.60
C PRO A 126 17.76 -0.58 -8.41
N ASP A 127 17.10 -0.91 -7.32
CA ASP A 127 17.69 -1.76 -6.29
C ASP A 127 17.68 -3.21 -6.80
N VAL A 128 18.86 -3.71 -7.16
CA VAL A 128 19.00 -5.04 -7.81
C VAL A 128 18.68 -6.20 -6.86
N ASP A 129 18.67 -5.93 -5.56
CA ASP A 129 18.34 -6.92 -4.52
C ASP A 129 16.84 -6.93 -4.18
N ASP A 130 16.02 -6.09 -4.82
CA ASP A 130 14.57 -6.09 -4.61
C ASP A 130 13.95 -7.39 -5.14
N TRP A 131 13.00 -7.93 -4.37
CA TRP A 131 12.27 -9.16 -4.68
C TRP A 131 11.53 -9.13 -6.04
N ILE A 132 11.20 -7.96 -6.57
CA ILE A 132 10.56 -7.78 -7.88
C ILE A 132 11.40 -8.39 -9.01
N TRP A 133 12.72 -8.46 -8.85
CA TRP A 133 13.64 -9.06 -9.83
C TRP A 133 13.71 -10.59 -9.78
N ASN A 134 12.84 -11.26 -9.02
CA ASN A 134 12.65 -12.71 -9.11
C ASN A 134 11.87 -13.14 -10.36
N ASP A 135 11.23 -12.19 -11.06
CA ASP A 135 10.55 -12.43 -12.33
C ASP A 135 11.55 -12.32 -13.50
N GLU A 136 11.68 -13.39 -14.30
CA GLU A 136 12.64 -13.47 -15.41
C GLU A 136 12.40 -12.39 -16.47
N GLN A 137 11.14 -12.06 -16.78
CA GLN A 137 10.80 -11.02 -17.76
C GLN A 137 11.25 -9.63 -17.27
N LEU A 138 11.06 -9.35 -15.99
CA LEU A 138 11.51 -8.10 -15.39
C LEU A 138 13.05 -8.00 -15.35
N VAL A 139 13.74 -9.12 -15.12
CA VAL A 139 15.22 -9.18 -15.20
C VAL A 139 15.70 -8.86 -16.63
N GLU A 140 15.05 -9.38 -17.67
CA GLU A 140 15.40 -9.05 -19.05
C GLU A 140 15.19 -7.56 -19.35
N HIS A 141 14.07 -6.98 -18.95
CA HIS A 141 13.82 -5.54 -19.08
C HIS A 141 14.83 -4.69 -18.31
N ARG A 142 15.22 -5.11 -17.10
CA ARG A 142 16.26 -4.43 -16.33
C ARG A 142 17.58 -4.40 -17.10
N LYS A 143 18.00 -5.55 -17.66
CA LYS A 143 19.22 -5.62 -18.48
C LYS A 143 19.14 -4.77 -19.74
N GLU A 144 18.00 -4.71 -20.39
CA GLU A 144 17.77 -3.84 -21.56
C GLU A 144 17.95 -2.36 -21.21
N ILE A 145 17.42 -1.92 -20.06
CA ILE A 145 17.35 -0.51 -19.69
C ILE A 145 18.65 -0.06 -19.01
N TRP A 146 19.17 -0.82 -18.04
CA TRP A 146 20.31 -0.43 -17.21
C TRP A 146 21.61 -1.21 -17.51
N GLY A 147 21.55 -2.29 -18.26
CA GLY A 147 22.71 -3.08 -18.65
C GLY A 147 23.19 -4.11 -17.62
N TYR A 148 22.44 -4.33 -16.51
CA TYR A 148 22.79 -5.28 -15.44
C TYR A 148 21.56 -5.91 -14.77
#